data_e630517b779de954892730a1d6de727c
#
_entry.id   e630517b779de954892730a1d6de727c
#
_cell.length_a   1.000
_cell.length_b   1.000
_cell.length_c   1.000
_cell.angle_alpha   90.00
_cell.angle_beta   90.00
_cell.angle_gamma   90.00
#
_symmetry.space_group_name_H-M   'P 1'
#
loop_
_entity.id
_entity.type
_entity.pdbx_description
1 polymer ?
#
loop_
_entity_poly.entity_id
_entity_poly.type
_entity_poly.pdbx_seq_one_letter_code
_entity_poly.pdbx_strand_id
1 'polypeptide(L)'
;LLMEVGATWRHEVFNGEPQHLAKHVYDSRPPHWEGLAKDQELIHQSFFGWLIRTKDPIFDPSTFTMMDFNIEQQGQTQFMYVLPFDAHTALLEPTRFSPDKLCQTNATALLDSYLAPHQTTFEILETEQGCIPMCAARFERQQAHTNVLATGANAGKLKPSTGYSFVRNLRDVNQIADSLALHETFHRKKASARFVFYDRLLLEILHRRPHAGKEIFGRLFARNKAVDVMAFLDEETNVWQEVKLMSSLPILLFLAAALRFLWRSLKALIRPSAVALGTGALLLILSKFGILEWFIPFWILGLLLVGIPHGALDHLHVLKELSFTKLVVYVFKYLFLGSLMYFSWSVSAPLALSLFLAYSAWHFGEA
;
A
#
# COMPACT_ATOMS: atom_id res chain seq x y z
N LEU A 1 -21.10 8.02 11.74
CA LEU A 1 -22.12 7.59 12.73
C LEU A 1 -21.39 7.20 14.02
N LEU A 2 -21.59 7.98 15.08
CA LEU A 2 -21.14 7.59 16.42
C LEU A 2 -22.24 6.70 17.00
N MET A 3 -21.95 5.44 17.22
CA MET A 3 -22.84 4.55 17.96
C MET A 3 -22.38 4.45 19.40
N GLU A 4 -23.27 4.69 20.34
CA GLU A 4 -23.03 4.58 21.75
C GLU A 4 -23.79 3.44 22.37
N VAL A 5 -23.13 2.66 23.24
CA VAL A 5 -23.74 1.61 24.01
C VAL A 5 -23.48 1.88 25.51
N GLY A 6 -24.52 2.30 26.21
CA GLY A 6 -24.54 2.28 27.67
C GLY A 6 -23.83 3.39 28.43
N ALA A 7 -23.84 4.63 27.94
CA ALA A 7 -23.24 5.75 28.65
C ALA A 7 -24.27 6.69 29.26
N THR A 8 -23.93 7.19 30.44
CA THR A 8 -24.55 8.39 31.00
C THR A 8 -23.99 9.61 30.27
N TRP A 9 -24.81 10.25 29.47
CA TRP A 9 -24.48 11.48 28.76
C TRP A 9 -24.30 12.64 29.75
N ARG A 10 -23.18 13.37 29.63
CA ARG A 10 -23.06 14.72 30.14
C ARG A 10 -22.97 15.66 28.95
N HIS A 11 -23.85 16.64 28.89
CA HIS A 11 -23.74 17.77 27.99
C HIS A 11 -22.92 18.86 28.67
N GLU A 12 -21.74 19.13 28.15
CA GLU A 12 -20.99 20.33 28.50
C GLU A 12 -20.92 21.24 27.27
N VAL A 13 -21.10 22.54 27.49
CA VAL A 13 -20.98 23.54 26.44
C VAL A 13 -19.62 24.21 26.58
N PHE A 14 -18.77 24.06 25.56
CA PHE A 14 -17.49 24.72 25.48
C PHE A 14 -17.47 25.63 24.25
N ASN A 15 -17.23 26.92 24.44
CA ASN A 15 -17.30 27.97 23.38
C ASN A 15 -18.63 28.00 22.62
N GLY A 16 -19.75 27.66 23.27
CA GLY A 16 -21.08 27.66 22.64
C GLY A 16 -21.43 26.38 21.85
N GLU A 17 -20.52 25.43 21.72
CA GLU A 17 -20.75 24.16 21.04
C GLU A 17 -21.06 23.05 22.06
N PRO A 18 -22.07 22.19 21.81
CA PRO A 18 -22.38 21.05 22.69
C PRO A 18 -21.24 20.01 22.60
N GLN A 19 -20.64 19.70 23.75
CA GLN A 19 -19.69 18.59 23.86
C GLN A 19 -20.41 17.35 24.40
N HIS A 20 -20.18 16.23 23.72
CA HIS A 20 -20.67 14.92 24.15
C HIS A 20 -19.58 14.17 24.87
N LEU A 21 -19.80 13.87 26.17
CA LEU A 21 -18.88 13.03 26.95
C LEU A 21 -19.40 11.60 26.95
N ALA A 22 -18.56 10.66 26.53
CA ALA A 22 -18.89 9.24 26.50
C ALA A 22 -17.80 8.40 27.20
N LYS A 23 -18.21 7.30 27.85
CA LYS A 23 -17.29 6.35 28.45
C LYS A 23 -16.46 5.61 27.38
N HIS A 24 -17.10 5.28 26.27
CA HIS A 24 -16.49 4.62 25.12
C HIS A 24 -16.91 5.36 23.84
N VAL A 25 -15.98 5.56 22.92
CA VAL A 25 -16.20 6.17 21.61
C VAL A 25 -15.78 5.19 20.52
N TYR A 26 -16.68 4.91 19.57
CA TYR A 26 -16.41 4.08 18.40
C TYR A 26 -16.29 4.98 17.17
N ASP A 27 -15.04 5.15 16.69
CA ASP A 27 -14.72 6.07 15.59
C ASP A 27 -14.66 5.31 14.26
N SER A 28 -15.67 5.51 13.41
CA SER A 28 -15.76 4.94 12.05
C SER A 28 -15.39 5.92 10.94
N ARG A 29 -14.97 7.14 11.28
CA ARG A 29 -14.59 8.14 10.27
C ARG A 29 -13.43 7.61 9.43
N PRO A 30 -13.46 7.80 8.09
CA PRO A 30 -12.37 7.34 7.23
C PRO A 30 -11.06 8.03 7.60
N PRO A 31 -9.93 7.31 7.57
CA PRO A 31 -8.62 7.91 7.82
C PRO A 31 -8.19 8.81 6.65
N HIS A 32 -7.20 9.66 6.87
CA HIS A 32 -6.53 10.41 5.79
C HIS A 32 -5.61 9.46 5.01
N TRP A 33 -6.10 8.92 3.91
CA TRP A 33 -5.44 7.89 3.10
C TRP A 33 -4.11 8.35 2.49
N GLU A 34 -4.02 9.61 2.04
CA GLU A 34 -2.81 10.15 1.41
C GLU A 34 -1.60 10.13 2.34
N GLY A 35 -1.82 10.39 3.64
CA GLY A 35 -0.77 10.31 4.65
C GLY A 35 -0.33 8.87 4.97
N LEU A 36 -1.24 7.90 4.84
CA LEU A 36 -0.98 6.50 5.15
C LEU A 36 -0.31 5.74 3.98
N ALA A 37 -0.48 6.23 2.77
CA ALA A 37 0.01 5.59 1.55
C ALA A 37 1.39 6.06 1.10
N LYS A 38 2.11 6.87 1.91
CA LYS A 38 3.40 7.48 1.50
C LYS A 38 4.43 6.47 0.95
N ASP A 39 4.43 5.24 1.48
CA ASP A 39 5.39 4.19 1.12
C ASP A 39 4.71 2.96 0.50
N GLN A 40 3.46 3.07 0.05
CA GLN A 40 2.68 1.94 -0.45
C GLN A 40 1.88 2.33 -1.69
N GLU A 41 1.58 1.34 -2.52
CA GLU A 41 0.71 1.53 -3.66
C GLU A 41 -0.72 1.83 -3.18
N LEU A 42 -1.23 2.98 -3.61
CA LEU A 42 -2.62 3.37 -3.47
C LEU A 42 -3.27 3.33 -4.85
N ILE A 43 -4.34 2.57 -4.97
CA ILE A 43 -5.25 2.64 -6.11
C ILE A 43 -6.66 2.93 -5.60
N HIS A 44 -7.56 3.24 -6.50
CA HIS A 44 -8.93 3.56 -6.19
C HIS A 44 -9.87 2.52 -6.80
N GLN A 45 -10.84 2.05 -6.01
CA GLN A 45 -12.08 1.48 -6.53
C GLN A 45 -13.05 2.63 -6.66
N SER A 46 -13.15 3.19 -7.85
CA SER A 46 -14.09 4.26 -8.17
C SER A 46 -15.25 3.71 -8.98
N PHE A 47 -16.46 4.12 -8.64
CA PHE A 47 -17.67 3.61 -9.26
C PHE A 47 -18.72 4.72 -9.42
N PHE A 48 -19.63 4.46 -10.35
CA PHE A 48 -20.79 5.30 -10.63
C PHE A 48 -21.93 4.38 -11.05
N GLY A 49 -23.06 4.39 -10.31
CA GLY A 49 -24.16 3.46 -10.52
C GLY A 49 -25.44 4.15 -10.93
N TRP A 50 -26.24 3.44 -11.73
CA TRP A 50 -27.62 3.75 -12.02
C TRP A 50 -28.52 2.65 -11.49
N LEU A 51 -29.47 3.00 -10.63
CA LEU A 51 -30.64 2.18 -10.38
C LEU A 51 -31.64 2.48 -11.48
N ILE A 52 -31.92 1.50 -12.34
CA ILE A 52 -32.80 1.68 -13.48
C ILE A 52 -34.02 0.78 -13.40
N ARG A 53 -35.07 1.21 -14.08
CA ARG A 53 -36.25 0.38 -14.40
C ARG A 53 -36.41 0.31 -15.90
N THR A 54 -36.41 -0.90 -16.46
CA THR A 54 -36.57 -1.17 -17.88
C THR A 54 -38.02 -1.50 -18.23
N LYS A 55 -38.42 -1.17 -19.47
CA LYS A 55 -39.74 -1.53 -19.96
C LYS A 55 -39.88 -3.06 -20.12
N ASP A 56 -38.86 -3.70 -20.65
CA ASP A 56 -38.84 -5.13 -20.89
C ASP A 56 -38.10 -5.89 -19.80
N PRO A 57 -38.46 -7.15 -19.48
CA PRO A 57 -37.82 -7.94 -18.42
C PRO A 57 -36.47 -8.48 -18.92
N ILE A 58 -35.39 -7.75 -18.71
CA ILE A 58 -34.05 -8.09 -19.16
C ILE A 58 -33.15 -8.65 -18.08
N PHE A 59 -33.57 -8.61 -16.82
CA PHE A 59 -32.75 -9.06 -15.68
C PHE A 59 -33.27 -10.38 -15.10
N ASP A 60 -32.34 -11.19 -14.61
CA ASP A 60 -32.66 -12.41 -13.84
C ASP A 60 -32.47 -12.10 -12.34
N PRO A 61 -33.57 -11.98 -11.56
CA PRO A 61 -33.49 -11.65 -10.13
C PRO A 61 -32.86 -12.76 -9.25
N SER A 62 -32.65 -13.96 -9.80
CA SER A 62 -31.99 -15.05 -9.10
C SER A 62 -30.47 -15.01 -9.16
N THR A 63 -29.90 -14.15 -10.04
CA THR A 63 -28.47 -14.05 -10.26
C THR A 63 -28.01 -12.60 -10.23
N PHE A 64 -26.81 -12.37 -9.71
CA PHE A 64 -26.13 -11.08 -9.83
C PHE A 64 -24.83 -11.24 -10.62
N THR A 65 -24.43 -10.20 -11.31
CA THR A 65 -23.15 -10.16 -12.02
C THR A 65 -22.14 -9.43 -11.17
N MET A 66 -21.12 -10.15 -10.72
CA MET A 66 -20.12 -9.60 -9.80
C MET A 66 -19.04 -8.79 -10.51
N MET A 67 -18.55 -9.23 -11.67
CA MET A 67 -17.49 -8.55 -12.42
C MET A 67 -17.63 -8.91 -13.91
N ASP A 68 -18.40 -8.17 -14.67
CA ASP A 68 -18.45 -8.34 -16.13
C ASP A 68 -17.40 -7.48 -16.81
N PHE A 69 -16.37 -8.12 -17.37
CA PHE A 69 -15.28 -7.48 -18.08
C PHE A 69 -15.58 -7.26 -19.59
N ASN A 70 -16.81 -7.54 -20.05
CA ASN A 70 -17.23 -7.29 -21.43
C ASN A 70 -17.62 -5.82 -21.67
N ILE A 71 -16.94 -4.92 -21.03
CA ILE A 71 -17.01 -3.49 -21.24
C ILE A 71 -15.68 -2.98 -21.76
N GLU A 72 -15.68 -1.80 -22.37
CA GLU A 72 -14.46 -1.15 -22.80
C GLU A 72 -13.50 -0.97 -21.62
N GLN A 73 -12.23 -1.36 -21.76
CA GLN A 73 -11.26 -1.37 -20.65
C GLN A 73 -10.46 -0.07 -20.53
N GLN A 74 -10.33 0.72 -21.60
CA GLN A 74 -9.61 2.00 -21.64
C GLN A 74 -8.18 1.94 -21.02
N GLY A 75 -7.51 0.77 -21.16
CA GLY A 75 -6.19 0.55 -20.56
C GLY A 75 -6.19 0.37 -19.05
N GLN A 76 -7.36 0.25 -18.41
CA GLN A 76 -7.56 0.12 -16.96
C GLN A 76 -8.16 -1.25 -16.61
N THR A 77 -8.26 -1.57 -15.32
CA THR A 77 -9.10 -2.66 -14.84
C THR A 77 -10.48 -2.10 -14.54
N GLN A 78 -11.44 -2.38 -15.39
CA GLN A 78 -12.82 -1.95 -15.15
C GLN A 78 -13.83 -3.02 -15.57
N PHE A 79 -14.94 -3.06 -14.86
CA PHE A 79 -15.97 -4.07 -15.00
C PHE A 79 -17.33 -3.50 -14.60
N MET A 80 -18.41 -4.21 -14.99
CA MET A 80 -19.77 -3.87 -14.61
C MET A 80 -20.22 -4.79 -13.48
N TYR A 81 -20.77 -4.22 -12.41
CA TYR A 81 -21.67 -4.92 -11.49
C TYR A 81 -23.10 -4.81 -12.01
N VAL A 82 -23.88 -5.90 -11.89
CA VAL A 82 -25.33 -5.86 -12.12
C VAL A 82 -26.01 -6.55 -10.95
N LEU A 83 -26.82 -5.80 -10.21
CA LEU A 83 -27.58 -6.30 -9.08
C LEU A 83 -29.08 -6.16 -9.37
N PRO A 84 -29.75 -7.21 -9.85
CA PRO A 84 -31.18 -7.21 -10.09
C PRO A 84 -31.98 -7.25 -8.80
N PHE A 85 -33.03 -6.42 -8.71
CA PHE A 85 -34.04 -6.45 -7.66
C PHE A 85 -35.27 -7.23 -8.11
N ASP A 86 -35.60 -7.12 -9.41
CA ASP A 86 -36.63 -7.88 -10.10
C ASP A 86 -36.25 -7.99 -11.59
N ALA A 87 -37.16 -8.52 -12.43
CA ALA A 87 -36.91 -8.70 -13.86
C ALA A 87 -36.75 -7.38 -14.65
N HIS A 88 -37.20 -6.27 -14.09
CA HIS A 88 -37.21 -4.94 -14.72
C HIS A 88 -36.26 -3.96 -14.02
N THR A 89 -35.96 -4.17 -12.73
CA THR A 89 -35.23 -3.20 -11.90
C THR A 89 -33.88 -3.75 -11.48
N ALA A 90 -32.80 -3.03 -11.78
CA ALA A 90 -31.46 -3.41 -11.38
C ALA A 90 -30.59 -2.17 -11.11
N LEU A 91 -29.62 -2.34 -10.24
CA LEU A 91 -28.47 -1.45 -10.10
C LEU A 91 -27.38 -1.91 -11.08
N LEU A 92 -26.92 -1.02 -11.95
CA LEU A 92 -25.78 -1.20 -12.84
C LEU A 92 -24.68 -0.26 -12.41
N GLU A 93 -23.49 -0.80 -12.15
CA GLU A 93 -22.39 -0.03 -11.59
C GLU A 93 -21.07 -0.33 -12.31
N PRO A 94 -20.63 0.48 -13.30
CA PRO A 94 -19.26 0.43 -13.79
C PRO A 94 -18.29 0.84 -12.69
N THR A 95 -17.34 -0.05 -12.44
CA THR A 95 -16.33 0.09 -11.40
C THR A 95 -14.94 0.01 -12.01
N ARG A 96 -14.04 0.86 -11.57
CA ARG A 96 -12.64 0.88 -12.01
C ARG A 96 -11.69 0.69 -10.83
N PHE A 97 -10.73 -0.23 -10.99
CA PHE A 97 -9.59 -0.42 -10.09
C PHE A 97 -8.34 0.17 -10.73
N SER A 98 -7.95 1.37 -10.32
CA SER A 98 -6.85 2.10 -10.95
C SER A 98 -6.34 3.23 -10.05
N PRO A 99 -5.09 3.70 -10.24
CA PRO A 99 -4.67 5.00 -9.72
C PRO A 99 -5.57 6.14 -10.23
N ASP A 100 -6.05 6.05 -11.48
CA ASP A 100 -6.92 7.03 -12.11
C ASP A 100 -8.39 6.72 -11.83
N LYS A 101 -9.10 7.68 -11.25
CA LYS A 101 -10.52 7.51 -10.91
C LYS A 101 -11.39 7.50 -12.17
N LEU A 102 -12.46 6.72 -12.12
CA LEU A 102 -13.53 6.75 -13.14
C LEU A 102 -14.28 8.09 -13.04
N CYS A 103 -14.30 8.87 -14.12
CA CYS A 103 -15.11 10.07 -14.18
C CYS A 103 -16.53 9.75 -14.63
N GLN A 104 -17.48 10.63 -14.26
CA GLN A 104 -18.90 10.45 -14.56
C GLN A 104 -19.18 10.30 -16.06
N THR A 105 -18.54 11.10 -16.91
CA THR A 105 -18.72 11.03 -18.38
C THR A 105 -18.37 9.66 -18.94
N ASN A 106 -17.24 9.08 -18.51
CA ASN A 106 -16.83 7.75 -18.94
C ASN A 106 -17.75 6.67 -18.36
N ALA A 107 -18.20 6.82 -17.13
CA ALA A 107 -19.13 5.89 -16.50
C ALA A 107 -20.47 5.86 -17.23
N THR A 108 -21.02 7.04 -17.56
CA THR A 108 -22.27 7.16 -18.34
C THR A 108 -22.12 6.49 -19.69
N ALA A 109 -21.03 6.71 -20.43
CA ALA A 109 -20.79 6.07 -21.72
C ALA A 109 -20.70 4.54 -21.61
N LEU A 110 -20.10 4.01 -20.53
CA LEU A 110 -20.06 2.57 -20.26
C LEU A 110 -21.44 2.01 -19.97
N LEU A 111 -22.29 2.70 -19.19
CA LEU A 111 -23.67 2.30 -18.89
C LEU A 111 -24.53 2.29 -20.14
N ASP A 112 -24.49 3.35 -20.94
CA ASP A 112 -25.22 3.45 -22.21
C ASP A 112 -24.81 2.31 -23.18
N SER A 113 -23.51 2.09 -23.33
CA SER A 113 -22.97 1.01 -24.17
C SER A 113 -23.37 -0.38 -23.67
N TYR A 114 -23.44 -0.58 -22.37
CA TYR A 114 -23.83 -1.86 -21.76
C TYR A 114 -25.31 -2.16 -21.95
N LEU A 115 -26.17 -1.15 -21.91
CA LEU A 115 -27.61 -1.30 -22.09
C LEU A 115 -28.04 -1.34 -23.56
N ALA A 116 -27.26 -0.76 -24.47
CA ALA A 116 -27.60 -0.65 -25.89
C ALA A 116 -28.00 -1.99 -26.56
N PRO A 117 -27.36 -3.15 -26.30
CA PRO A 117 -27.75 -4.43 -26.93
C PRO A 117 -29.15 -4.91 -26.56
N HIS A 118 -29.68 -4.49 -25.41
CA HIS A 118 -31.00 -4.90 -24.93
C HIS A 118 -32.17 -4.23 -25.65
N GLN A 119 -31.93 -3.14 -26.40
CA GLN A 119 -32.91 -2.40 -27.19
C GLN A 119 -34.22 -2.05 -26.45
N THR A 120 -34.13 -1.87 -25.14
CA THR A 120 -35.25 -1.49 -24.26
C THR A 120 -35.13 -0.04 -23.80
N THR A 121 -36.27 0.58 -23.54
CA THR A 121 -36.27 1.89 -22.87
C THR A 121 -36.19 1.71 -21.38
N PHE A 122 -35.52 2.63 -20.71
CA PHE A 122 -35.36 2.60 -19.24
C PHE A 122 -35.51 3.97 -18.63
N GLU A 123 -35.84 3.99 -17.36
CA GLU A 123 -35.87 5.16 -16.50
C GLU A 123 -34.79 5.03 -15.44
N ILE A 124 -34.03 6.09 -15.19
CA ILE A 124 -33.07 6.15 -14.10
C ILE A 124 -33.83 6.59 -12.84
N LEU A 125 -33.95 5.68 -11.88
CA LEU A 125 -34.61 5.93 -10.61
C LEU A 125 -33.70 6.64 -9.61
N GLU A 126 -32.43 6.24 -9.55
CA GLU A 126 -31.45 6.76 -8.62
C GLU A 126 -30.04 6.66 -9.23
N THR A 127 -29.16 7.54 -8.78
CA THR A 127 -27.74 7.49 -9.15
C THR A 127 -26.88 7.44 -7.91
N GLU A 128 -25.80 6.67 -7.95
CA GLU A 128 -24.81 6.63 -6.90
C GLU A 128 -23.40 6.80 -7.45
N GLN A 129 -22.50 7.28 -6.59
CA GLN A 129 -21.08 7.35 -6.92
C GLN A 129 -20.24 7.21 -5.66
N GLY A 130 -19.06 6.64 -5.83
CA GLY A 130 -18.16 6.48 -4.71
C GLY A 130 -16.73 6.23 -5.14
N CYS A 131 -15.85 6.31 -4.14
CA CYS A 131 -14.44 6.05 -4.32
C CYS A 131 -13.88 5.40 -3.06
N ILE A 132 -13.51 4.13 -3.15
CA ILE A 132 -12.93 3.37 -2.05
C ILE A 132 -11.42 3.33 -2.27
N PRO A 133 -10.60 3.85 -1.34
CA PRO A 133 -9.16 3.74 -1.45
C PRO A 133 -8.72 2.30 -1.15
N MET A 134 -7.93 1.72 -2.05
CA MET A 134 -7.37 0.38 -1.94
C MET A 134 -5.88 0.50 -1.63
N CYS A 135 -5.52 0.23 -0.38
CA CYS A 135 -4.15 0.34 0.12
C CYS A 135 -3.92 -0.70 1.22
N ALA A 136 -2.77 -1.38 1.17
CA ALA A 136 -2.37 -2.34 2.20
C ALA A 136 -1.61 -1.69 3.37
N ALA A 137 -1.83 -0.40 3.62
CA ALA A 137 -1.26 0.32 4.75
C ALA A 137 -1.68 -0.32 6.08
N ARG A 138 -0.76 -0.34 7.03
CA ARG A 138 -1.09 -0.74 8.41
C ARG A 138 -1.72 0.45 9.11
N PHE A 139 -2.93 0.26 9.57
CA PHE A 139 -3.62 1.22 10.43
C PHE A 139 -3.15 1.02 11.87
N GLU A 140 -1.89 1.33 12.15
CA GLU A 140 -1.40 1.48 13.52
C GLU A 140 -1.80 2.88 13.99
N ARG A 141 -3.08 3.05 14.32
CA ARG A 141 -3.46 4.28 14.99
C ARG A 141 -2.90 4.27 16.40
N GLN A 142 -2.10 5.27 16.70
CA GLN A 142 -1.91 5.72 18.07
C GLN A 142 -3.30 6.05 18.60
N GLN A 143 -3.84 5.21 19.45
CA GLN A 143 -5.04 5.53 20.19
C GLN A 143 -4.70 6.76 21.02
N ALA A 144 -5.17 7.92 20.60
CA ALA A 144 -4.95 9.17 21.32
C ALA A 144 -5.53 9.09 22.74
N HIS A 145 -6.53 8.22 22.94
CA HIS A 145 -7.18 7.98 24.23
C HIS A 145 -7.54 6.49 24.36
N THR A 146 -7.44 5.97 25.57
CA THR A 146 -7.71 4.56 25.89
C THR A 146 -9.18 4.14 25.70
N ASN A 147 -10.10 5.10 25.64
CA ASN A 147 -11.55 4.91 25.50
C ASN A 147 -12.08 5.20 24.07
N VAL A 148 -11.19 5.50 23.09
CA VAL A 148 -11.58 5.67 21.69
C VAL A 148 -11.15 4.44 20.90
N LEU A 149 -12.12 3.70 20.35
CA LEU A 149 -11.88 2.53 19.52
C LEU A 149 -12.22 2.82 18.06
N ALA A 150 -11.23 2.70 17.19
CA ALA A 150 -11.46 2.80 15.76
C ALA A 150 -12.28 1.61 15.25
N THR A 151 -13.24 1.84 14.34
CA THR A 151 -14.08 0.82 13.69
C THR A 151 -14.10 1.03 12.17
N GLY A 152 -14.60 0.07 11.43
CA GLY A 152 -14.78 0.19 9.99
C GLY A 152 -13.48 0.40 9.23
N ALA A 153 -13.49 1.27 8.25
CA ALA A 153 -12.32 1.63 7.43
C ALA A 153 -11.18 2.18 8.29
N ASN A 154 -11.52 2.92 9.35
CA ASN A 154 -10.59 3.47 10.31
C ASN A 154 -9.82 2.40 11.11
N ALA A 155 -10.43 1.22 11.26
CA ALA A 155 -9.82 0.05 11.90
C ALA A 155 -9.10 -0.89 10.92
N GLY A 156 -8.94 -0.50 9.66
CA GLY A 156 -8.38 -1.35 8.62
C GLY A 156 -9.26 -2.54 8.25
N LYS A 157 -10.60 -2.41 8.39
CA LYS A 157 -11.53 -3.49 8.05
C LYS A 157 -11.98 -3.50 6.59
N LEU A 158 -11.42 -2.60 5.81
CA LEU A 158 -11.52 -2.61 4.36
C LEU A 158 -10.49 -3.61 3.82
N LYS A 159 -10.91 -4.58 2.98
CA LYS A 159 -9.96 -5.47 2.34
C LYS A 159 -9.19 -4.71 1.24
N PRO A 160 -7.85 -4.64 1.33
CA PRO A 160 -7.08 -3.78 0.43
C PRO A 160 -7.23 -4.12 -1.05
N SER A 161 -7.39 -5.40 -1.40
CA SER A 161 -7.43 -5.88 -2.78
C SER A 161 -8.81 -5.85 -3.44
N THR A 162 -9.90 -5.69 -2.67
CA THR A 162 -11.27 -5.76 -3.19
C THR A 162 -12.17 -4.63 -2.72
N GLY A 163 -11.77 -3.86 -1.71
CA GLY A 163 -12.64 -2.88 -1.07
C GLY A 163 -13.75 -3.49 -0.19
N TYR A 164 -13.84 -4.83 -0.09
CA TYR A 164 -14.88 -5.48 0.70
C TYR A 164 -14.68 -5.22 2.19
N SER A 165 -15.77 -4.89 2.86
CA SER A 165 -15.72 -4.52 4.29
C SER A 165 -16.80 -5.18 5.14
N PHE A 166 -17.94 -5.55 4.55
CA PHE A 166 -19.15 -5.95 5.31
C PHE A 166 -18.90 -7.10 6.30
N VAL A 167 -18.45 -8.25 5.82
CA VAL A 167 -18.20 -9.44 6.67
C VAL A 167 -17.12 -9.18 7.72
N ARG A 168 -16.05 -8.45 7.30
CA ARG A 168 -14.95 -8.09 8.21
C ARG A 168 -15.39 -7.13 9.31
N ASN A 169 -16.24 -6.17 8.97
CA ASN A 169 -16.83 -5.24 9.94
C ASN A 169 -17.80 -5.96 10.89
N LEU A 170 -18.66 -6.82 10.37
CA LEU A 170 -19.61 -7.58 11.17
C LEU A 170 -18.89 -8.45 12.21
N ARG A 171 -17.82 -9.16 11.79
CA ARG A 171 -17.01 -9.96 12.72
C ARG A 171 -16.33 -9.10 13.79
N ASP A 172 -15.80 -7.93 13.42
CA ASP A 172 -15.14 -7.01 14.35
C ASP A 172 -16.13 -6.43 15.37
N VAL A 173 -17.31 -6.00 14.91
CA VAL A 173 -18.36 -5.45 15.76
C VAL A 173 -18.90 -6.50 16.73
N ASN A 174 -19.12 -7.74 16.28
CA ASN A 174 -19.55 -8.83 17.16
C ASN A 174 -18.51 -9.10 18.27
N GLN A 175 -17.21 -9.15 17.91
CA GLN A 175 -16.14 -9.32 18.92
C GLN A 175 -16.08 -8.15 19.91
N ILE A 176 -16.31 -6.91 19.46
CA ILE A 176 -16.40 -5.74 20.34
C ILE A 176 -17.59 -5.89 21.27
N ALA A 177 -18.77 -6.27 20.76
CA ALA A 177 -19.98 -6.45 21.54
C ALA A 177 -19.83 -7.55 22.60
N ASP A 178 -19.23 -8.69 22.23
CA ASP A 178 -18.96 -9.80 23.16
C ASP A 178 -18.00 -9.35 24.27
N SER A 179 -16.92 -8.64 23.94
CA SER A 179 -15.97 -8.13 24.95
C SER A 179 -16.63 -7.14 25.91
N LEU A 180 -17.51 -6.29 25.39
CA LEU A 180 -18.28 -5.34 26.23
C LEU A 180 -19.26 -6.07 27.18
N ALA A 181 -19.96 -7.08 26.66
CA ALA A 181 -20.90 -7.88 27.44
C ALA A 181 -20.20 -8.63 28.58
N LEU A 182 -18.98 -9.08 28.34
CA LEU A 182 -18.16 -9.80 29.35
C LEU A 182 -17.34 -8.85 30.25
N HIS A 183 -17.44 -7.54 30.05
CA HIS A 183 -16.60 -6.53 30.72
C HIS A 183 -15.09 -6.75 30.54
N GLU A 184 -14.69 -7.33 29.40
CA GLU A 184 -13.31 -7.61 29.05
C GLU A 184 -12.69 -6.49 28.21
N THR A 185 -11.37 -6.41 28.23
CA THR A 185 -10.65 -5.50 27.32
C THR A 185 -10.63 -6.09 25.92
N PHE A 186 -11.15 -5.33 24.94
CA PHE A 186 -11.15 -5.76 23.55
C PHE A 186 -9.74 -5.79 22.97
N HIS A 187 -9.30 -6.94 22.47
CA HIS A 187 -8.05 -7.13 21.77
C HIS A 187 -8.30 -7.58 20.34
N ARG A 188 -8.02 -6.67 19.38
CA ARG A 188 -8.18 -6.98 17.95
C ARG A 188 -7.12 -7.94 17.47
N LYS A 189 -7.53 -9.05 16.83
CA LYS A 189 -6.60 -9.97 16.16
C LYS A 189 -5.87 -9.25 15.02
N LYS A 190 -4.55 -9.44 14.93
CA LYS A 190 -3.74 -8.94 13.81
C LYS A 190 -4.16 -9.63 12.50
N ALA A 191 -4.14 -8.87 11.40
CA ALA A 191 -4.36 -9.44 10.07
C ALA A 191 -3.27 -10.47 9.75
N SER A 192 -3.64 -11.51 9.02
CA SER A 192 -2.71 -12.55 8.61
C SER A 192 -1.66 -11.99 7.65
N ALA A 193 -0.37 -12.16 7.98
CA ALA A 193 0.74 -11.60 7.21
C ALA A 193 0.74 -12.09 5.74
N ARG A 194 0.29 -13.34 5.49
CA ARG A 194 0.22 -13.90 4.13
C ARG A 194 -0.83 -13.20 3.28
N PHE A 195 -2.03 -12.92 3.81
CA PHE A 195 -3.07 -12.20 3.05
C PHE A 195 -2.71 -10.75 2.82
N VAL A 196 -2.09 -10.08 3.80
CA VAL A 196 -1.53 -8.73 3.61
C VAL A 196 -0.47 -8.73 2.51
N PHE A 197 0.34 -9.77 2.41
CA PHE A 197 1.32 -9.90 1.34
C PHE A 197 0.65 -10.10 -0.02
N TYR A 198 -0.38 -10.94 -0.13
CA TYR A 198 -1.13 -11.15 -1.37
C TYR A 198 -1.83 -9.87 -1.84
N ASP A 199 -2.46 -9.15 -0.93
CA ASP A 199 -3.08 -7.85 -1.21
C ASP A 199 -2.05 -6.85 -1.77
N ARG A 200 -0.86 -6.77 -1.17
CA ARG A 200 0.22 -5.89 -1.66
C ARG A 200 0.69 -6.25 -3.06
N LEU A 201 0.84 -7.54 -3.35
CA LEU A 201 1.25 -7.96 -4.69
C LEU A 201 0.22 -7.56 -5.75
N LEU A 202 -1.07 -7.78 -5.47
CA LEU A 202 -2.14 -7.40 -6.40
C LEU A 202 -2.19 -5.89 -6.60
N LEU A 203 -2.14 -5.11 -5.51
CA LEU A 203 -2.15 -3.64 -5.59
C LEU A 203 -0.94 -3.10 -6.37
N GLU A 204 0.26 -3.65 -6.16
CA GLU A 204 1.44 -3.26 -6.93
C GLU A 204 1.27 -3.57 -8.42
N ILE A 205 0.71 -4.74 -8.76
CA ILE A 205 0.45 -5.10 -10.17
C ILE A 205 -0.54 -4.12 -10.78
N LEU A 206 -1.68 -3.88 -10.14
CA LEU A 206 -2.72 -2.99 -10.66
C LEU A 206 -2.27 -1.53 -10.73
N HIS A 207 -1.43 -1.08 -9.78
CA HIS A 207 -0.86 0.26 -9.82
C HIS A 207 0.07 0.47 -11.02
N ARG A 208 0.93 -0.51 -11.32
CA ARG A 208 1.92 -0.43 -12.41
C ARG A 208 1.37 -0.84 -13.77
N ARG A 209 0.38 -1.72 -13.78
CA ARG A 209 -0.24 -2.30 -14.97
C ARG A 209 -1.76 -2.33 -14.78
N PRO A 210 -2.41 -1.16 -14.84
CA PRO A 210 -3.85 -1.05 -14.56
C PRO A 210 -4.72 -1.96 -15.43
N HIS A 211 -4.27 -2.32 -16.65
CA HIS A 211 -4.98 -3.22 -17.57
C HIS A 211 -4.92 -4.70 -17.17
N ALA A 212 -4.04 -5.09 -16.25
CA ALA A 212 -3.79 -6.51 -15.96
C ALA A 212 -4.93 -7.19 -15.19
N GLY A 213 -5.81 -6.43 -14.54
CA GLY A 213 -6.85 -6.99 -13.67
C GLY A 213 -7.88 -7.82 -14.43
N LYS A 214 -8.27 -7.45 -15.67
CA LYS A 214 -9.16 -8.27 -16.50
C LYS A 214 -8.64 -9.70 -16.66
N GLU A 215 -7.35 -9.86 -16.93
CA GLU A 215 -6.74 -11.18 -17.05
C GLU A 215 -6.67 -11.90 -15.70
N ILE A 216 -6.24 -11.19 -14.65
CA ILE A 216 -6.08 -11.75 -13.29
C ILE A 216 -7.42 -12.26 -12.77
N PHE A 217 -8.42 -11.40 -12.70
CA PHE A 217 -9.74 -11.76 -12.18
C PHE A 217 -10.48 -12.73 -13.10
N GLY A 218 -10.39 -12.55 -14.43
CA GLY A 218 -10.96 -13.47 -15.39
C GLY A 218 -10.42 -14.90 -15.22
N ARG A 219 -9.10 -15.08 -15.06
CA ARG A 219 -8.50 -16.39 -14.80
C ARG A 219 -8.90 -16.93 -13.41
N LEU A 220 -8.95 -16.06 -12.40
CA LEU A 220 -9.32 -16.45 -11.03
C LEU A 220 -10.71 -17.10 -11.01
N PHE A 221 -11.71 -16.44 -11.60
CA PHE A 221 -13.09 -16.93 -11.59
C PHE A 221 -13.36 -18.03 -12.62
N ALA A 222 -12.72 -18.00 -13.80
CA ALA A 222 -12.92 -19.02 -14.82
C ALA A 222 -12.30 -20.38 -14.48
N ARG A 223 -11.25 -20.42 -13.65
CA ARG A 223 -10.49 -21.63 -13.34
C ARG A 223 -10.74 -22.19 -11.96
N ASN A 224 -11.50 -21.50 -11.13
CA ASN A 224 -11.78 -21.91 -9.76
C ASN A 224 -13.28 -21.83 -9.47
N LYS A 225 -13.75 -22.61 -8.52
CA LYS A 225 -15.13 -22.51 -8.04
C LYS A 225 -15.34 -21.19 -7.32
N ALA A 226 -16.49 -20.54 -7.54
CA ALA A 226 -16.81 -19.26 -6.91
C ALA A 226 -16.70 -19.34 -5.36
N VAL A 227 -17.15 -20.44 -4.78
CA VAL A 227 -17.07 -20.69 -3.33
C VAL A 227 -15.62 -20.67 -2.81
N ASP A 228 -14.67 -21.26 -3.56
CA ASP A 228 -13.26 -21.28 -3.17
C ASP A 228 -12.65 -19.89 -3.28
N VAL A 229 -13.04 -19.12 -4.32
CA VAL A 229 -12.62 -17.72 -4.49
C VAL A 229 -13.16 -16.84 -3.37
N MET A 230 -14.45 -16.97 -3.02
CA MET A 230 -15.05 -16.22 -1.91
C MET A 230 -14.38 -16.53 -0.57
N ALA A 231 -14.15 -17.81 -0.27
CA ALA A 231 -13.42 -18.21 0.94
C ALA A 231 -11.99 -17.63 1.00
N PHE A 232 -11.32 -17.52 -0.17
CA PHE A 232 -10.01 -16.87 -0.26
C PHE A 232 -10.10 -15.36 0.01
N LEU A 233 -11.10 -14.69 -0.56
CA LEU A 233 -11.33 -13.26 -0.35
C LEU A 233 -11.70 -12.94 1.10
N ASP A 234 -12.38 -13.86 1.78
CA ASP A 234 -12.73 -13.78 3.22
C ASP A 234 -11.60 -14.23 4.17
N GLU A 235 -10.44 -14.62 3.61
CA GLU A 235 -9.26 -15.06 4.35
C GLU A 235 -9.49 -16.37 5.16
N GLU A 236 -10.38 -17.23 4.69
CA GLU A 236 -10.76 -18.50 5.33
C GLU A 236 -10.05 -19.72 4.75
N THR A 237 -9.22 -19.54 3.73
CA THR A 237 -8.50 -20.61 3.07
C THR A 237 -7.22 -21.03 3.81
N ASN A 238 -6.84 -22.29 3.63
CA ASN A 238 -5.54 -22.79 4.04
C ASN A 238 -4.50 -22.64 2.90
N VAL A 239 -3.22 -22.82 3.21
CA VAL A 239 -2.10 -22.61 2.28
C VAL A 239 -2.24 -23.45 1.01
N TRP A 240 -2.71 -24.69 1.08
CA TRP A 240 -2.87 -25.56 -0.09
C TRP A 240 -3.96 -25.09 -1.03
N GLN A 241 -5.07 -24.60 -0.49
CA GLN A 241 -6.14 -23.97 -1.27
C GLN A 241 -5.62 -22.68 -1.95
N GLU A 242 -4.85 -21.87 -1.21
CA GLU A 242 -4.23 -20.65 -1.74
C GLU A 242 -3.27 -20.95 -2.88
N VAL A 243 -2.38 -21.95 -2.75
CA VAL A 243 -1.47 -22.39 -3.81
C VAL A 243 -2.24 -22.84 -5.06
N LYS A 244 -3.33 -23.60 -4.88
CA LYS A 244 -4.19 -24.04 -5.98
C LYS A 244 -4.80 -22.82 -6.70
N LEU A 245 -5.38 -21.87 -5.98
CA LEU A 245 -5.95 -20.66 -6.55
C LEU A 245 -4.89 -19.82 -7.28
N MET A 246 -3.73 -19.62 -6.65
CA MET A 246 -2.63 -18.83 -7.22
C MET A 246 -2.04 -19.46 -8.47
N SER A 247 -2.03 -20.80 -8.58
CA SER A 247 -1.56 -21.50 -9.78
C SER A 247 -2.40 -21.20 -11.02
N SER A 248 -3.64 -20.73 -10.84
CA SER A 248 -4.52 -20.33 -11.94
C SER A 248 -4.21 -18.93 -12.49
N LEU A 249 -3.48 -18.11 -11.73
CA LEU A 249 -3.18 -16.72 -12.05
C LEU A 249 -1.98 -16.58 -13.00
N PRO A 250 -1.75 -15.42 -13.63
CA PRO A 250 -0.56 -15.17 -14.44
C PRO A 250 0.70 -15.06 -13.55
N ILE A 251 1.30 -16.21 -13.24
CA ILE A 251 2.38 -16.40 -12.24
C ILE A 251 3.54 -15.43 -12.45
N LEU A 252 3.94 -15.15 -13.70
CA LEU A 252 5.07 -14.26 -13.99
C LEU A 252 4.83 -12.82 -13.50
N LEU A 253 3.60 -12.33 -13.54
CA LEU A 253 3.26 -11.00 -13.02
C LEU A 253 3.42 -10.94 -11.49
N PHE A 254 2.93 -11.96 -10.81
CA PHE A 254 3.02 -12.06 -9.35
C PHE A 254 4.45 -12.31 -8.87
N LEU A 255 5.21 -13.14 -9.58
CA LEU A 255 6.63 -13.36 -9.29
C LEU A 255 7.44 -12.07 -9.43
N ALA A 256 7.22 -11.32 -10.52
CA ALA A 256 7.88 -10.04 -10.72
C ALA A 256 7.51 -9.02 -9.62
N ALA A 257 6.25 -8.98 -9.17
CA ALA A 257 5.83 -8.14 -8.06
C ALA A 257 6.48 -8.58 -6.74
N ALA A 258 6.52 -9.89 -6.46
CA ALA A 258 7.17 -10.44 -5.27
C ALA A 258 8.67 -10.14 -5.23
N LEU A 259 9.38 -10.27 -6.36
CA LEU A 259 10.80 -9.93 -6.45
C LEU A 259 11.05 -8.43 -6.21
N ARG A 260 10.19 -7.55 -6.74
CA ARG A 260 10.29 -6.10 -6.48
C ARG A 260 10.02 -5.77 -5.02
N PHE A 261 9.00 -6.41 -4.42
CA PHE A 261 8.71 -6.25 -2.99
C PHE A 261 9.91 -6.69 -2.13
N LEU A 262 10.48 -7.86 -2.42
CA LEU A 262 11.67 -8.37 -1.73
C LEU A 262 12.86 -7.41 -1.89
N TRP A 263 13.10 -6.92 -3.09
CA TRP A 263 14.17 -5.97 -3.37
C TRP A 263 14.02 -4.65 -2.61
N ARG A 264 12.79 -4.09 -2.53
CA ARG A 264 12.52 -2.88 -1.73
C ARG A 264 12.72 -3.15 -0.24
N SER A 265 12.24 -4.29 0.27
CA SER A 265 12.43 -4.69 1.67
C SER A 265 13.91 -4.87 2.00
N LEU A 266 14.68 -5.47 1.10
CA LEU A 266 16.11 -5.63 1.24
C LEU A 266 16.84 -4.28 1.23
N LYS A 267 16.50 -3.39 0.31
CA LYS A 267 17.05 -2.02 0.29
C LYS A 267 16.74 -1.25 1.57
N ALA A 268 15.53 -1.38 2.12
CA ALA A 268 15.15 -0.73 3.38
C ALA A 268 15.91 -1.31 4.59
N LEU A 269 16.25 -2.60 4.55
CA LEU A 269 17.04 -3.27 5.59
C LEU A 269 18.54 -2.92 5.49
N ILE A 270 19.04 -2.75 4.27
CA ILE A 270 20.41 -2.37 3.97
C ILE A 270 20.56 -0.86 4.21
N ARG A 271 20.58 -0.43 5.47
CA ARG A 271 21.00 0.94 5.79
C ARG A 271 22.46 1.12 5.37
N PRO A 272 22.81 2.22 4.68
CA PRO A 272 24.20 2.48 4.28
C PRO A 272 25.19 2.35 5.44
N SER A 273 24.79 2.79 6.63
CA SER A 273 25.56 2.64 7.87
C SER A 273 25.77 1.19 8.30
N ALA A 274 24.78 0.31 8.16
CA ALA A 274 24.92 -1.10 8.51
C ALA A 274 25.81 -1.85 7.52
N VAL A 275 25.76 -1.50 6.24
CA VAL A 275 26.68 -2.03 5.20
C VAL A 275 28.11 -1.57 5.48
N ALA A 276 28.30 -0.28 5.76
CA ALA A 276 29.62 0.27 6.08
C ALA A 276 30.24 -0.41 7.32
N LEU A 277 29.46 -0.59 8.39
CA LEU A 277 29.90 -1.30 9.59
C LEU A 277 30.19 -2.77 9.33
N GLY A 278 29.32 -3.48 8.60
CA GLY A 278 29.51 -4.88 8.24
C GLY A 278 30.73 -5.10 7.34
N THR A 279 30.89 -4.24 6.35
CA THR A 279 32.06 -4.25 5.46
C THR A 279 33.35 -3.94 6.23
N GLY A 280 33.32 -2.95 7.12
CA GLY A 280 34.44 -2.61 8.00
C GLY A 280 34.84 -3.76 8.93
N ALA A 281 33.84 -4.41 9.56
CA ALA A 281 34.09 -5.58 10.42
C ALA A 281 34.67 -6.76 9.63
N LEU A 282 34.15 -7.04 8.43
CA LEU A 282 34.67 -8.08 7.54
C LEU A 282 36.12 -7.79 7.13
N LEU A 283 36.44 -6.55 6.80
CA LEU A 283 37.78 -6.13 6.43
C LEU A 283 38.76 -6.26 7.60
N LEU A 284 38.33 -5.91 8.84
CA LEU A 284 39.13 -6.13 10.04
C LEU A 284 39.41 -7.62 10.30
N ILE A 285 38.44 -8.47 10.05
CA ILE A 285 38.63 -9.93 10.14
C ILE A 285 39.61 -10.42 9.08
N LEU A 286 39.42 -10.04 7.81
CA LEU A 286 40.28 -10.43 6.69
C LEU A 286 41.73 -9.90 6.86
N SER A 287 41.91 -8.74 7.50
CA SER A 287 43.24 -8.19 7.78
C SER A 287 44.05 -9.07 8.73
N LYS A 288 43.40 -9.73 9.70
CA LYS A 288 44.06 -10.66 10.63
C LYS A 288 44.58 -11.93 9.96
N PHE A 289 44.05 -12.27 8.80
CA PHE A 289 44.45 -13.46 8.03
C PHE A 289 45.44 -13.12 6.89
N GLY A 290 45.96 -11.89 6.79
CA GLY A 290 46.89 -11.48 5.73
C GLY A 290 46.31 -11.46 4.30
N ILE A 291 44.97 -11.62 4.21
CA ILE A 291 44.26 -11.69 2.92
C ILE A 291 44.12 -10.31 2.27
N LEU A 292 44.25 -9.25 3.07
CA LEU A 292 43.99 -7.88 2.62
C LEU A 292 44.98 -7.41 1.54
N GLU A 293 46.23 -7.89 1.57
CA GLU A 293 47.29 -7.51 0.62
C GLU A 293 46.93 -7.92 -0.81
N TRP A 294 46.26 -9.08 -0.98
CA TRP A 294 45.82 -9.57 -2.28
C TRP A 294 44.66 -8.73 -2.89
N PHE A 295 43.98 -7.94 -2.07
CA PHE A 295 42.85 -7.10 -2.50
C PHE A 295 43.25 -5.65 -2.80
N ILE A 296 44.51 -5.24 -2.56
CA ILE A 296 44.97 -3.87 -2.81
C ILE A 296 44.65 -3.39 -4.23
N PRO A 297 44.85 -4.16 -5.31
CA PRO A 297 44.51 -3.74 -6.67
C PRO A 297 43.02 -3.47 -6.84
N PHE A 298 42.16 -4.30 -6.22
CA PHE A 298 40.70 -4.13 -6.26
C PHE A 298 40.24 -2.91 -5.46
N TRP A 299 40.93 -2.59 -4.36
CA TRP A 299 40.70 -1.38 -3.59
C TRP A 299 41.04 -0.11 -4.37
N ILE A 300 42.17 -0.11 -5.05
CA ILE A 300 42.60 1.00 -5.91
C ILE A 300 41.58 1.17 -7.06
N LEU A 301 41.15 0.06 -7.69
CA LEU A 301 40.16 0.09 -8.75
C LEU A 301 38.81 0.62 -8.26
N GLY A 302 38.33 0.17 -7.07
CA GLY A 302 37.10 0.64 -6.46
C GLY A 302 37.16 2.15 -6.11
N LEU A 303 38.28 2.61 -5.60
CA LEU A 303 38.52 4.03 -5.33
C LEU A 303 38.48 4.87 -6.61
N LEU A 304 39.11 4.40 -7.69
CA LEU A 304 39.16 5.09 -8.96
C LEU A 304 37.80 5.11 -9.69
N LEU A 305 37.07 3.99 -9.66
CA LEU A 305 35.82 3.86 -10.42
C LEU A 305 34.58 4.38 -9.66
N VAL A 306 34.60 4.34 -8.35
CA VAL A 306 33.42 4.71 -7.52
C VAL A 306 33.75 5.86 -6.57
N GLY A 307 34.81 5.77 -5.80
CA GLY A 307 35.13 6.74 -4.75
C GLY A 307 35.43 8.13 -5.29
N ILE A 308 36.31 8.23 -6.29
CA ILE A 308 36.67 9.54 -6.88
C ILE A 308 35.51 10.17 -7.66
N PRO A 309 34.82 9.46 -8.56
CA PRO A 309 33.66 10.02 -9.24
C PRO A 309 32.54 10.43 -8.28
N HIS A 310 32.31 9.66 -7.21
CA HIS A 310 31.27 9.99 -6.20
C HIS A 310 31.63 11.26 -5.44
N GLY A 311 32.85 11.38 -4.93
CA GLY A 311 33.33 12.59 -4.27
C GLY A 311 33.37 13.80 -5.19
N ALA A 312 33.64 13.62 -6.47
CA ALA A 312 33.63 14.70 -7.48
C ALA A 312 32.20 15.23 -7.74
N LEU A 313 31.15 14.42 -7.53
CA LEU A 313 29.75 14.81 -7.74
C LEU A 313 29.07 15.35 -6.48
N ASP A 314 29.66 15.12 -5.30
CA ASP A 314 29.09 15.55 -4.01
C ASP A 314 28.88 17.06 -3.92
N HIS A 315 29.75 17.85 -4.54
CA HIS A 315 29.60 19.31 -4.58
C HIS A 315 28.33 19.77 -5.33
N LEU A 316 27.85 18.99 -6.30
CA LEU A 316 26.61 19.28 -7.03
C LEU A 316 25.36 19.10 -6.16
N HIS A 317 25.42 18.20 -5.18
CA HIS A 317 24.33 17.96 -4.22
C HIS A 317 24.31 19.00 -3.08
N VAL A 318 25.50 19.41 -2.61
CA VAL A 318 25.64 20.34 -1.48
C VAL A 318 25.49 21.80 -1.90
N LEU A 319 25.90 22.15 -3.13
CA LEU A 319 25.85 23.52 -3.64
C LEU A 319 24.62 23.71 -4.55
N LYS A 320 23.48 24.08 -3.94
CA LYS A 320 22.25 24.43 -4.67
C LYS A 320 22.42 25.65 -5.62
N GLU A 321 23.46 26.47 -5.41
CA GLU A 321 23.86 27.60 -6.27
C GLU A 321 25.37 27.59 -6.43
N LEU A 322 25.85 27.48 -7.68
CA LEU A 322 27.27 27.54 -8.03
C LEU A 322 27.78 28.97 -7.91
N SER A 323 28.33 29.32 -6.74
CA SER A 323 29.18 30.51 -6.55
C SER A 323 30.64 30.07 -6.50
N PHE A 324 31.51 30.74 -7.25
CA PHE A 324 32.96 30.45 -7.27
C PHE A 324 33.55 30.41 -5.85
N THR A 325 33.15 31.34 -4.97
CA THR A 325 33.63 31.39 -3.59
C THR A 325 33.18 30.15 -2.77
N LYS A 326 31.94 29.70 -2.93
CA LYS A 326 31.45 28.50 -2.26
C LYS A 326 32.19 27.25 -2.75
N LEU A 327 32.48 27.17 -4.04
CA LEU A 327 33.26 26.07 -4.63
C LEU A 327 34.68 26.02 -4.08
N VAL A 328 35.36 27.16 -3.99
CA VAL A 328 36.72 27.25 -3.42
C VAL A 328 36.76 26.84 -1.97
N VAL A 329 35.78 27.28 -1.16
CA VAL A 329 35.67 26.90 0.25
C VAL A 329 35.39 25.37 0.39
N TYR A 330 34.56 24.83 -0.48
CA TYR A 330 34.26 23.38 -0.49
C TYR A 330 35.53 22.57 -0.83
N VAL A 331 36.22 22.92 -1.90
CA VAL A 331 37.46 22.24 -2.30
C VAL A 331 38.52 22.35 -1.21
N PHE A 332 38.64 23.50 -0.55
CA PHE A 332 39.59 23.69 0.54
C PHE A 332 39.26 22.79 1.75
N LYS A 333 37.97 22.69 2.15
CA LYS A 333 37.52 21.78 3.21
C LYS A 333 37.81 20.32 2.86
N TYR A 334 37.61 19.95 1.60
CA TYR A 334 37.83 18.57 1.13
C TYR A 334 39.31 18.20 1.18
N LEU A 335 40.18 19.11 0.68
CA LEU A 335 41.65 18.94 0.74
C LEU A 335 42.19 18.92 2.17
N PHE A 336 41.65 19.76 3.05
CA PHE A 336 41.99 19.78 4.48
C PHE A 336 41.66 18.46 5.13
N LEU A 337 40.44 17.93 4.91
CA LEU A 337 40.02 16.66 5.46
C LEU A 337 40.87 15.49 4.94
N GLY A 338 41.17 15.48 3.65
CA GLY A 338 42.07 14.50 3.04
C GLY A 338 43.49 14.54 3.64
N SER A 339 44.01 15.75 3.86
CA SER A 339 45.30 15.94 4.52
C SER A 339 45.30 15.45 5.95
N LEU A 340 44.24 15.73 6.72
CA LEU A 340 44.08 15.25 8.08
C LEU A 340 44.00 13.72 8.16
N MET A 341 43.30 13.08 7.21
CA MET A 341 43.23 11.63 7.11
C MET A 341 44.61 11.03 6.74
N TYR A 342 45.34 11.63 5.81
CA TYR A 342 46.70 11.19 5.47
C TYR A 342 47.66 11.30 6.64
N PHE A 343 47.58 12.40 7.40
CA PHE A 343 48.38 12.58 8.61
C PHE A 343 48.03 11.55 9.69
N SER A 344 46.74 11.33 9.97
CA SER A 344 46.32 10.29 10.90
C SER A 344 46.75 8.89 10.48
N TRP A 345 46.79 8.60 9.21
CA TRP A 345 47.32 7.34 8.66
C TRP A 345 48.81 7.16 8.95
N SER A 346 49.61 8.23 8.81
CA SER A 346 51.05 8.21 9.11
C SER A 346 51.37 7.99 10.58
N VAL A 347 50.40 8.36 11.48
CA VAL A 347 50.55 8.15 12.94
C VAL A 347 50.08 6.75 13.34
N SER A 348 48.93 6.33 12.87
CA SER A 348 48.36 5.02 13.18
C SER A 348 47.29 4.62 12.14
N ALA A 349 47.61 3.64 11.30
CA ALA A 349 46.70 3.13 10.29
C ALA A 349 45.34 2.63 10.86
N PRO A 350 45.28 1.90 12.00
CA PRO A 350 44.03 1.51 12.62
C PRO A 350 43.17 2.69 13.11
N LEU A 351 43.80 3.73 13.63
CA LEU A 351 43.10 4.94 14.09
C LEU A 351 42.54 5.71 12.88
N ALA A 352 43.31 5.89 11.81
CA ALA A 352 42.88 6.53 10.60
C ALA A 352 41.71 5.82 9.94
N LEU A 353 41.77 4.50 9.89
CA LEU A 353 40.67 3.69 9.35
C LEU A 353 39.40 3.84 10.19
N SER A 354 39.52 3.84 11.50
CA SER A 354 38.38 4.04 12.43
C SER A 354 37.75 5.42 12.26
N LEU A 355 38.57 6.47 12.15
CA LEU A 355 38.10 7.85 11.89
C LEU A 355 37.44 7.97 10.51
N PHE A 356 38.02 7.36 9.49
CA PHE A 356 37.45 7.33 8.15
C PHE A 356 36.07 6.64 8.11
N LEU A 357 35.95 5.48 8.77
CA LEU A 357 34.68 4.75 8.84
C LEU A 357 33.62 5.53 9.62
N ALA A 358 34.01 6.15 10.76
CA ALA A 358 33.10 6.96 11.55
C ALA A 358 32.62 8.20 10.77
N TYR A 359 33.52 8.88 10.09
CA TYR A 359 33.19 10.04 9.24
C TYR A 359 32.31 9.63 8.05
N SER A 360 32.63 8.55 7.36
CA SER A 360 31.84 8.04 6.26
C SER A 360 30.43 7.65 6.71
N ALA A 361 30.30 6.95 7.85
CA ALA A 361 29.01 6.59 8.42
C ALA A 361 28.15 7.81 8.77
N TRP A 362 28.79 8.86 9.31
CA TRP A 362 28.11 10.13 9.59
C TRP A 362 27.71 10.85 8.29
N HIS A 363 28.64 11.03 7.35
CA HIS A 363 28.41 11.75 6.09
C HIS A 363 27.29 11.10 5.23
N PHE A 364 27.29 9.78 5.10
CA PHE A 364 26.26 9.06 4.36
C PHE A 364 24.96 8.80 5.15
N GLY A 365 24.98 9.07 6.45
CA GLY A 365 23.81 8.95 7.33
C GLY A 365 22.96 10.22 7.40
N GLU A 366 23.49 11.38 6.98
CA GLU A 366 22.79 12.66 6.90
C GLU A 366 22.14 12.92 5.51
N ALA A 367 22.43 12.12 4.50
CA ALA A 367 21.84 12.19 3.16
C ALA A 367 20.64 11.25 3.01
#